data_05793084c60b9c8677594faef6e42f85
#
_entry.id   05793084c60b9c8677594faef6e42f85
#
_cell.length_a   1.000
_cell.length_b   1.000
_cell.length_c   1.000
_cell.angle_alpha   90.00
_cell.angle_beta   90.00
_cell.angle_gamma   90.00
#
_symmetry.space_group_name_H-M   'P 1'
#
loop_
_entity.id
_entity.type
_entity.pdbx_description
1 polymer ?
#
loop_
_entity_poly.entity_id
_entity_poly.type
_entity_poly.pdbx_seq_one_letter_code
_entity_poly.pdbx_strand_id
1 'polypeptide(L)'
;MKPFGKESLRVFGVVLLLGLASCAAGPNTQRSVADAAGHVAGFWVGLWQGIIAPITFIISLLTNHVNVYEIHNNGNWYNFGFVLGAGILFSGGAAGTRKRRR
;
A
#
# COMPACT_ATOMS: atom_id res chain seq x y z
N MET A 1 20.82 30.41 19.29
CA MET A 1 20.87 29.23 18.44
C MET A 1 19.81 29.30 17.34
N LYS A 2 20.24 29.24 16.11
CA LYS A 2 19.30 29.33 15.01
C LYS A 2 18.59 27.99 14.81
N PRO A 3 17.28 27.97 14.61
CA PRO A 3 16.60 26.76 14.24
C PRO A 3 17.06 26.30 12.85
N PHE A 4 16.74 25.07 12.50
CA PHE A 4 17.04 24.56 11.16
C PHE A 4 16.43 25.47 10.10
N GLY A 5 17.23 25.94 9.15
CA GLY A 5 16.75 26.71 8.02
C GLY A 5 16.01 25.83 7.03
N LYS A 6 15.34 26.47 6.06
CA LYS A 6 14.60 25.77 5.01
C LYS A 6 15.50 24.82 4.22
N GLU A 7 16.75 25.22 4.00
CA GLU A 7 17.72 24.40 3.26
C GLU A 7 18.05 23.13 4.03
N SER A 8 18.25 23.24 5.35
CA SER A 8 18.53 22.08 6.18
C SER A 8 17.37 21.10 6.19
N LEU A 9 16.14 21.61 6.23
CA LEU A 9 14.96 20.78 6.16
C LEU A 9 14.84 20.07 4.82
N ARG A 10 15.19 20.76 3.72
CA ARG A 10 15.17 20.14 2.39
C ARG A 10 16.21 19.02 2.29
N VAL A 11 17.41 19.29 2.75
CA VAL A 11 18.48 18.29 2.72
C VAL A 11 18.09 17.08 3.57
N PHE A 12 17.58 17.31 4.78
CA PHE A 12 17.12 16.24 5.64
C PHE A 12 16.01 15.42 4.98
N GLY A 13 15.05 16.09 4.37
CA GLY A 13 13.95 15.43 3.67
C GLY A 13 14.42 14.56 2.51
N VAL A 14 15.36 15.08 1.71
CA VAL A 14 15.91 14.32 0.58
C VAL A 14 16.69 13.10 1.07
N VAL A 15 17.51 13.26 2.08
CA VAL A 15 18.30 12.14 2.65
C VAL A 15 17.35 11.09 3.22
N LEU A 16 16.30 11.50 3.93
CA LEU A 16 15.30 10.59 4.46
C LEU A 16 14.60 9.82 3.36
N LEU A 17 14.17 10.51 2.30
CA LEU A 17 13.50 9.87 1.17
C LEU A 17 14.41 8.85 0.48
N LEU A 18 15.68 9.20 0.26
CA LEU A 18 16.62 8.28 -0.36
C LEU A 18 16.87 7.05 0.52
N GLY A 19 16.95 7.25 1.83
CA GLY A 19 17.12 6.15 2.78
C GLY A 19 15.92 5.21 2.77
N LEU A 20 14.71 5.77 2.77
CA LEU A 20 13.49 4.97 2.71
C LEU A 20 13.36 4.24 1.37
N ALA A 21 13.72 4.91 0.26
CA ALA A 21 13.66 4.31 -1.06
C ALA A 21 14.61 3.12 -1.19
N SER A 22 15.77 3.17 -0.52
CA SER A 22 16.72 2.06 -0.57
C SER A 22 16.20 0.81 0.14
N CYS A 23 15.23 0.96 1.03
CA CYS A 23 14.60 -0.14 1.76
C CYS A 23 13.26 -0.55 1.15
N ALA A 24 12.82 0.08 0.07
CA ALA A 24 11.57 -0.25 -0.58
C ALA A 24 11.67 -1.58 -1.32
N ALA A 25 10.52 -2.22 -1.49
CA ALA A 25 10.44 -3.44 -2.29
C ALA A 25 10.85 -3.15 -3.74
N GLY A 26 11.51 -4.13 -4.35
CA GLY A 26 11.93 -3.99 -5.74
C GLY A 26 10.78 -4.04 -6.73
N PRO A 27 11.11 -3.92 -8.03
CA PRO A 27 10.08 -3.93 -9.07
C PRO A 27 9.32 -5.25 -9.11
N ASN A 28 8.04 -5.17 -9.48
CA ASN A 28 7.22 -6.35 -9.71
C ASN A 28 7.50 -6.88 -11.12
N THR A 29 8.13 -8.03 -11.23
CA THR A 29 8.45 -8.63 -12.51
C THR A 29 7.21 -9.11 -13.27
N GLN A 30 6.08 -9.23 -12.58
CA GLN A 30 4.80 -9.65 -13.18
C GLN A 30 3.91 -8.46 -13.53
N ARG A 31 4.44 -7.24 -13.47
CA ARG A 31 3.68 -6.04 -13.84
C ARG A 31 3.21 -6.14 -15.28
N SER A 32 1.92 -5.91 -15.48
CA SER A 32 1.25 -5.99 -16.78
C SER A 32 1.31 -7.37 -17.44
N VAL A 33 1.72 -8.38 -16.71
CA VAL A 33 1.70 -9.77 -17.17
C VAL A 33 0.40 -10.40 -16.68
N ALA A 34 -0.40 -10.94 -17.62
CA ALA A 34 -1.68 -11.54 -17.26
C ALA A 34 -1.47 -12.83 -16.46
N ASP A 35 -2.42 -13.12 -15.56
CA ASP A 35 -2.44 -14.39 -14.84
C ASP A 35 -2.88 -15.54 -15.77
N ALA A 36 -3.02 -16.74 -15.21
CA ALA A 36 -3.40 -17.92 -15.98
C ALA A 36 -4.78 -17.76 -16.64
N ALA A 37 -5.66 -16.94 -16.07
CA ALA A 37 -6.98 -16.66 -16.62
C ALA A 37 -7.00 -15.49 -17.60
N GLY A 38 -5.85 -14.86 -17.85
CA GLY A 38 -5.74 -13.73 -18.77
C GLY A 38 -6.07 -12.38 -18.16
N HIS A 39 -6.06 -12.27 -16.83
CA HIS A 39 -6.44 -11.04 -16.14
C HIS A 39 -5.23 -10.29 -15.60
N VAL A 40 -5.28 -8.95 -15.69
CA VAL A 40 -4.34 -8.03 -15.06
C VAL A 40 -5.13 -7.16 -14.11
N ALA A 41 -4.81 -7.21 -12.82
CA ALA A 41 -5.54 -6.45 -11.80
C ALA A 41 -5.23 -4.96 -11.95
N GLY A 42 -6.25 -4.14 -11.91
CA GLY A 42 -6.14 -2.68 -12.01
C GLY A 42 -6.51 -1.99 -10.71
N PHE A 43 -6.88 -0.72 -10.82
CA PHE A 43 -7.21 0.12 -9.68
C PHE A 43 -8.34 -0.48 -8.83
N TRP A 44 -9.45 -0.89 -9.46
CA TRP A 44 -10.62 -1.36 -8.71
C TRP A 44 -10.34 -2.66 -7.95
N VAL A 45 -9.62 -3.57 -8.58
CA VAL A 45 -9.22 -4.81 -7.91
C VAL A 45 -8.26 -4.49 -6.77
N GLY A 46 -7.32 -3.56 -6.98
CA GLY A 46 -6.42 -3.11 -5.94
C GLY A 46 -7.17 -2.51 -4.76
N LEU A 47 -8.15 -1.65 -5.04
CA LEU A 47 -8.98 -1.04 -4.00
C LEU A 47 -9.68 -2.11 -3.15
N TRP A 48 -10.32 -3.08 -3.80
CA TRP A 48 -10.98 -4.18 -3.10
C TRP A 48 -10.01 -5.00 -2.26
N GLN A 49 -8.88 -5.36 -2.85
CA GLN A 49 -7.89 -6.16 -2.15
C GLN A 49 -7.27 -5.39 -0.97
N GLY A 50 -7.12 -4.09 -1.10
CA GLY A 50 -6.69 -3.25 0.02
C GLY A 50 -7.68 -3.23 1.15
N ILE A 51 -8.98 -3.15 0.83
CA ILE A 51 -10.04 -3.14 1.84
C ILE A 51 -10.06 -4.44 2.63
N ILE A 52 -9.89 -5.58 1.96
CA ILE A 52 -9.94 -6.88 2.63
C ILE A 52 -8.56 -7.35 3.14
N ALA A 53 -7.52 -6.54 2.96
CA ALA A 53 -6.15 -6.92 3.28
C ALA A 53 -5.96 -7.45 4.71
N PRO A 54 -6.57 -6.87 5.76
CA PRO A 54 -6.41 -7.43 7.11
C PRO A 54 -6.90 -8.88 7.21
N ILE A 55 -7.99 -9.20 6.52
CA ILE A 55 -8.54 -10.55 6.53
C ILE A 55 -7.65 -11.49 5.72
N THR A 56 -7.26 -11.09 4.52
CA THR A 56 -6.39 -11.93 3.67
C THR A 56 -5.02 -12.12 4.28
N PHE A 57 -4.54 -11.13 5.03
CA PHE A 57 -3.28 -11.26 5.76
C PHE A 57 -3.35 -12.41 6.78
N ILE A 58 -4.40 -12.44 7.58
CA ILE A 58 -4.58 -13.50 8.57
C ILE A 58 -4.68 -14.86 7.87
N ILE A 59 -5.46 -14.94 6.81
CA ILE A 59 -5.60 -16.18 6.05
C ILE A 59 -4.25 -16.61 5.46
N SER A 60 -3.46 -15.66 4.98
CA SER A 60 -2.16 -15.96 4.38
C SER A 60 -1.16 -16.56 5.37
N LEU A 61 -1.36 -16.34 6.66
CA LEU A 61 -0.53 -16.95 7.68
C LEU A 61 -0.85 -18.44 7.86
N LEU A 62 -2.03 -18.86 7.45
CA LEU A 62 -2.52 -20.23 7.64
C LEU A 62 -2.41 -21.08 6.36
N THR A 63 -2.26 -20.45 5.21
CA THR A 63 -2.19 -21.16 3.93
C THR A 63 -1.34 -20.39 2.93
N ASN A 64 -0.69 -21.12 2.02
CA ASN A 64 0.09 -20.51 0.95
C ASN A 64 -0.75 -20.23 -0.31
N HIS A 65 -2.04 -20.58 -0.30
CA HIS A 65 -2.92 -20.38 -1.47
C HIS A 65 -3.57 -19.00 -1.50
N VAL A 66 -3.46 -18.22 -0.44
CA VAL A 66 -4.03 -16.88 -0.34
C VAL A 66 -2.91 -15.90 -0.04
N ASN A 67 -2.87 -14.82 -0.80
CA ASN A 67 -1.94 -13.72 -0.59
C ASN A 67 -2.72 -12.42 -0.38
N VAL A 68 -2.04 -11.41 0.16
CA VAL A 68 -2.64 -10.13 0.48
C VAL A 68 -2.91 -9.31 -0.79
N TYR A 69 -2.11 -9.50 -1.82
CA TYR A 69 -2.16 -8.69 -3.02
C TYR A 69 -1.96 -9.56 -4.26
N GLU A 70 -2.37 -9.04 -5.42
CA GLU A 70 -2.19 -9.70 -6.70
C GLU A 70 -0.92 -9.21 -7.38
N ILE A 71 -0.03 -10.12 -7.75
CA ILE A 71 1.21 -9.76 -8.44
C ILE A 71 1.00 -9.45 -9.92
N HIS A 72 -0.02 -10.08 -10.55
CA HIS A 72 -0.37 -9.80 -11.94
C HIS A 72 -1.24 -8.55 -12.00
N ASN A 73 -0.60 -7.39 -11.86
CA ASN A 73 -1.29 -6.10 -11.77
C ASN A 73 -0.68 -5.09 -12.74
N ASN A 74 -1.36 -3.97 -12.94
CA ASN A 74 -0.93 -2.94 -13.86
C ASN A 74 0.05 -1.92 -13.24
N GLY A 75 0.52 -2.18 -12.03
CA GLY A 75 1.53 -1.34 -11.39
C GLY A 75 0.93 -0.17 -10.64
N ASN A 76 1.19 1.05 -11.09
CA ASN A 76 0.91 2.26 -10.32
C ASN A 76 -0.57 2.41 -9.93
N TRP A 77 -1.48 2.14 -10.85
CA TRP A 77 -2.92 2.27 -10.56
C TRP A 77 -3.39 1.21 -9.58
N TYR A 78 -2.89 0.00 -9.70
CA TYR A 78 -3.18 -1.05 -8.72
C TYR A 78 -2.65 -0.66 -7.35
N ASN A 79 -1.40 -0.19 -7.29
CA ASN A 79 -0.78 0.22 -6.03
C ASN A 79 -1.57 1.35 -5.37
N PHE A 80 -2.00 2.34 -6.15
CA PHE A 80 -2.81 3.44 -5.65
C PHE A 80 -4.12 2.92 -5.06
N GLY A 81 -4.81 2.06 -5.78
CA GLY A 81 -6.05 1.46 -5.30
C GLY A 81 -5.87 0.67 -4.02
N PHE A 82 -4.82 -0.14 -3.97
CA PHE A 82 -4.53 -0.98 -2.81
C PHE A 82 -4.27 -0.14 -1.56
N VAL A 83 -3.42 0.87 -1.67
CA VAL A 83 -3.10 1.76 -0.54
C VAL A 83 -4.33 2.54 -0.11
N LEU A 84 -5.12 3.03 -1.06
CA LEU A 84 -6.36 3.74 -0.77
C LEU A 84 -7.36 2.83 -0.05
N GLY A 85 -7.53 1.60 -0.51
CA GLY A 85 -8.42 0.64 0.12
C GLY A 85 -8.02 0.30 1.55
N ALA A 86 -6.75 0.03 1.76
CA ALA A 86 -6.24 -0.24 3.10
C ALA A 86 -6.44 0.99 4.01
N GLY A 87 -6.22 2.19 3.48
CA GLY A 87 -6.39 3.43 4.23
C GLY A 87 -7.84 3.68 4.62
N ILE A 88 -8.79 3.36 3.74
CA ILE A 88 -10.22 3.53 4.03
C ILE A 88 -10.62 2.73 5.28
N LEU A 89 -10.19 1.48 5.35
CA LEU A 89 -10.55 0.63 6.48
C LEU A 89 -9.98 1.18 7.79
N PHE A 90 -8.71 1.56 7.82
CA PHE A 90 -8.09 2.10 9.01
C PHE A 90 -8.67 3.46 9.39
N SER A 91 -8.89 4.34 8.41
CA SER A 91 -9.49 5.65 8.67
C SER A 91 -10.93 5.52 9.15
N GLY A 92 -11.71 4.63 8.55
CA GLY A 92 -13.08 4.37 8.94
C GLY A 92 -13.18 3.85 10.37
N GLY A 93 -12.27 2.93 10.74
CA GLY A 93 -12.19 2.42 12.10
C GLY A 93 -11.86 3.50 13.11
N ALA A 94 -10.88 4.35 12.80
CA ALA A 94 -10.50 5.46 13.68
C ALA A 94 -11.63 6.47 13.82
N ALA A 95 -12.31 6.83 12.74
CA ALA A 95 -13.43 7.75 12.76
C ALA A 95 -14.60 7.19 13.57
N GLY A 96 -14.88 5.89 13.42
CA GLY A 96 -15.93 5.22 14.19
C GLY A 96 -15.64 5.25 15.69
N THR A 97 -14.39 5.03 16.08
CA THR A 97 -13.97 5.09 17.47
C THR A 97 -14.15 6.49 18.04
N ARG A 98 -13.81 7.52 17.27
CA ARG A 98 -14.00 8.91 17.71
C ARG A 98 -15.47 9.23 17.95
N LYS A 99 -16.34 8.79 17.07
CA LYS A 99 -17.79 9.03 17.23
C LYS A 99 -18.33 8.39 18.50
N ARG A 100 -17.85 7.24 18.85
CA ARG A 100 -18.30 6.54 20.06
C ARG A 100 -17.92 7.25 21.36
N ARG A 101 -16.87 8.05 21.34
CA ARG A 101 -16.42 8.79 22.53
C ARG A 101 -17.23 10.03 22.84
N ARG A 102 -18.08 10.46 21.96
CA ARG A 102 -18.93 11.65 22.22
C ARG A 102 -20.12 11.31 23.09
#